data_180e6cdb152ebf65271841d8a31fc8e9
#
_entry.id   180e6cdb152ebf65271841d8a31fc8e9
#
_cell.length_a   1.000
_cell.length_b   1.000
_cell.length_c   1.000
_cell.angle_alpha   90.00
_cell.angle_beta   90.00
_cell.angle_gamma   90.00
#
_symmetry.space_group_name_H-M   'P 1'
#
loop_
_entity.id
_entity.type
_entity.pdbx_description
1 polymer ?
#
loop_
_entity_poly.entity_id
_entity_poly.type
_entity_poly.pdbx_seq_one_letter_code
_entity_poly.pdbx_strand_id
1 'polypeptide(L)'
;MKLTVIGFWGGYPAPGGATSSYLLEKDGFSLLIDAGSGSLSKLQQYIPVTELDAVILSHYHEDHVADIGVLQYAKLVNYYVNGADGILPIYGHVLDKEGFATLSHEYTEGKAYQPDESVDIGPFQISFLQTVHPVPCFGMRITDGEHTVVYTADSSFKEEWIPFSQGADLLITDCNFYAEQNGESAGHMTSKEGGEIAQNAKVKTLMLSHLPQYGDTKQLVEEAKEQYSGTVLLAKEGLIWQA
;
A
#
# COMPACT_ATOMS: atom_id res chain seq x y z
N MET A 1 -11.61 -6.95 9.67
CA MET A 1 -10.41 -6.38 9.03
C MET A 1 -10.34 -4.89 9.34
N LYS A 2 -9.16 -4.38 9.76
CA LYS A 2 -8.95 -2.95 10.06
C LYS A 2 -7.72 -2.47 9.30
N LEU A 3 -7.84 -1.33 8.59
CA LEU A 3 -6.72 -0.70 7.89
C LEU A 3 -6.48 0.70 8.47
N THR A 4 -5.22 0.99 8.81
CA THR A 4 -4.77 2.31 9.26
C THR A 4 -3.79 2.89 8.24
N VAL A 5 -4.03 4.08 7.74
CA VAL A 5 -3.11 4.80 6.84
C VAL A 5 -1.93 5.33 7.65
N ILE A 6 -0.74 4.83 7.37
CA ILE A 6 0.52 5.27 7.99
C ILE A 6 1.17 6.38 7.17
N GLY A 7 1.22 6.19 5.85
CA GLY A 7 1.73 7.15 4.88
C GLY A 7 0.93 7.09 3.57
N PHE A 8 0.86 8.21 2.85
CA PHE A 8 -0.04 8.35 1.69
C PHE A 8 0.48 9.32 0.62
N TRP A 9 1.66 9.91 0.81
CA TRP A 9 2.25 10.80 -0.19
C TRP A 9 2.94 9.98 -1.28
N GLY A 10 2.81 10.44 -2.54
CA GLY A 10 3.53 9.87 -3.67
C GLY A 10 4.89 10.54 -3.87
N GLY A 11 5.90 9.79 -4.29
CA GLY A 11 7.24 10.24 -4.63
C GLY A 11 8.09 10.68 -3.43
N TYR A 12 7.61 11.60 -2.59
CA TYR A 12 8.30 12.06 -1.37
C TYR A 12 7.29 12.60 -0.33
N PRO A 13 7.59 12.56 0.98
CA PRO A 13 6.63 13.00 1.98
C PRO A 13 6.61 14.53 2.11
N ALA A 14 5.43 15.10 2.39
CA ALA A 14 5.35 16.46 2.90
C ALA A 14 6.03 16.57 4.27
N PRO A 15 6.42 17.79 4.74
CA PRO A 15 7.03 17.97 6.05
C PRO A 15 6.24 17.30 7.18
N GLY A 16 6.90 16.39 7.91
CA GLY A 16 6.27 15.63 8.99
C GLY A 16 5.32 14.49 8.52
N GLY A 17 5.20 14.25 7.21
CA GLY A 17 4.40 13.16 6.64
C GLY A 17 5.21 11.89 6.37
N ALA A 18 4.55 10.90 5.74
CA ALA A 18 5.17 9.68 5.23
C ALA A 18 4.62 9.34 3.84
N THR A 19 5.43 8.66 3.03
CA THR A 19 5.03 8.09 1.76
C THR A 19 4.31 6.75 1.95
N SER A 20 3.92 6.08 0.88
CA SER A 20 3.02 4.92 0.87
C SER A 20 3.34 3.89 1.95
N SER A 21 2.40 3.72 2.89
CA SER A 21 2.45 2.68 3.91
C SER A 21 1.09 2.51 4.58
N TYR A 22 0.63 1.27 4.74
CA TYR A 22 -0.67 0.95 5.33
C TYR A 22 -0.53 -0.22 6.30
N LEU A 23 -1.07 -0.07 7.51
CA LEU A 23 -1.14 -1.15 8.50
C LEU A 23 -2.48 -1.85 8.37
N LEU A 24 -2.46 -3.15 8.04
CA LEU A 24 -3.63 -4.01 7.97
C LEU A 24 -3.63 -5.00 9.13
N GLU A 25 -4.74 -5.02 9.90
CA GLU A 25 -4.85 -5.81 11.12
C GLU A 25 -6.09 -6.72 11.10
N LYS A 26 -5.93 -7.96 11.54
CA LYS A 26 -7.02 -8.93 11.74
C LYS A 26 -6.61 -9.98 12.78
N ASP A 27 -7.46 -10.24 13.77
CA ASP A 27 -7.32 -11.31 14.76
C ASP A 27 -5.95 -11.33 15.48
N GLY A 28 -5.38 -10.16 15.74
CA GLY A 28 -4.08 -9.98 16.39
C GLY A 28 -2.88 -10.10 15.45
N PHE A 29 -3.08 -10.27 14.15
CA PHE A 29 -2.03 -10.26 13.13
C PHE A 29 -1.91 -8.87 12.50
N SER A 30 -0.68 -8.36 12.36
CA SER A 30 -0.33 -7.04 11.85
C SER A 30 0.53 -7.15 10.59
N LEU A 31 -0.03 -6.77 9.44
CA LEU A 31 0.64 -6.72 8.14
C LEU A 31 0.90 -5.27 7.73
N LEU A 32 2.14 -4.92 7.44
CA LEU A 32 2.47 -3.63 6.82
C LEU A 32 2.54 -3.79 5.29
N ILE A 33 1.77 -2.99 4.58
CA ILE A 33 1.78 -2.89 3.12
C ILE A 33 2.60 -1.67 2.75
N ASP A 34 3.73 -1.86 2.09
CA ASP A 34 4.77 -0.88 1.79
C ASP A 34 5.36 -0.19 3.05
N ALA A 35 6.58 0.30 2.94
CA ALA A 35 7.34 0.95 4.01
C ALA A 35 8.13 2.13 3.45
N GLY A 36 7.41 3.11 2.92
CA GLY A 36 8.01 4.30 2.32
C GLY A 36 8.63 5.25 3.36
N SER A 37 9.20 6.34 2.88
CA SER A 37 9.95 7.29 3.68
C SER A 37 9.12 7.87 4.84
N GLY A 38 9.62 7.78 6.06
CA GLY A 38 9.00 8.28 7.29
C GLY A 38 7.93 7.35 7.89
N SER A 39 7.62 6.24 7.22
CA SER A 39 6.57 5.32 7.64
C SER A 39 6.86 4.64 8.98
N LEU A 40 8.12 4.24 9.25
CA LEU A 40 8.47 3.61 10.52
C LEU A 40 8.25 4.55 11.71
N SER A 41 8.58 5.82 11.57
CA SER A 41 8.33 6.82 12.62
C SER A 41 6.84 6.97 12.93
N LYS A 42 6.00 6.90 11.89
CA LYS A 42 4.53 7.01 12.01
C LYS A 42 3.91 5.73 12.55
N LEU A 43 4.35 4.56 12.06
CA LEU A 43 3.87 3.25 12.49
C LEU A 43 3.92 3.08 14.02
N GLN A 44 5.00 3.55 14.65
CA GLN A 44 5.21 3.46 16.10
C GLN A 44 4.18 4.23 16.95
N GLN A 45 3.36 5.09 16.33
CA GLN A 45 2.22 5.74 17.00
C GLN A 45 1.01 4.80 17.15
N TYR A 46 0.99 3.70 16.40
CA TYR A 46 -0.14 2.75 16.33
C TYR A 46 0.20 1.39 16.92
N ILE A 47 1.38 0.85 16.57
CA ILE A 47 1.89 -0.41 17.14
C ILE A 47 3.40 -0.32 17.40
N PRO A 48 3.93 -1.02 18.41
CA PRO A 48 5.36 -1.26 18.52
C PRO A 48 5.89 -2.04 17.31
N VAL A 49 7.11 -1.75 16.88
CA VAL A 49 7.77 -2.48 15.76
C VAL A 49 7.87 -3.98 16.03
N THR A 50 7.93 -4.37 17.31
CA THR A 50 7.98 -5.78 17.76
C THR A 50 6.68 -6.55 17.55
N GLU A 51 5.55 -5.85 17.37
CA GLU A 51 4.23 -6.44 17.13
C GLU A 51 3.90 -6.55 15.62
N LEU A 52 4.84 -6.18 14.75
CA LEU A 52 4.68 -6.35 13.32
C LEU A 52 5.01 -7.80 12.95
N ASP A 53 4.05 -8.51 12.33
CA ASP A 53 4.17 -9.92 11.97
C ASP A 53 4.73 -10.13 10.56
N ALA A 54 4.42 -9.23 9.63
CA ALA A 54 4.91 -9.30 8.26
C ALA A 54 4.90 -7.93 7.57
N VAL A 55 5.70 -7.82 6.52
CA VAL A 55 5.66 -6.71 5.56
C VAL A 55 5.43 -7.28 4.17
N ILE A 56 4.68 -6.60 3.32
CA ILE A 56 4.56 -6.92 1.89
C ILE A 56 4.79 -5.66 1.06
N LEU A 57 5.59 -5.78 0.02
CA LEU A 57 5.98 -4.68 -0.84
C LEU A 57 5.37 -4.82 -2.22
N SER A 58 4.84 -3.71 -2.75
CA SER A 58 4.33 -3.62 -4.12
C SER A 58 5.44 -3.57 -5.16
N HIS A 59 6.48 -2.78 -4.89
CA HIS A 59 7.68 -2.58 -5.73
C HIS A 59 8.80 -1.90 -4.92
N TYR A 60 9.90 -1.52 -5.58
CA TYR A 60 11.13 -1.08 -4.90
C TYR A 60 11.50 0.39 -5.15
N HIS A 61 10.55 1.27 -5.52
CA HIS A 61 10.80 2.71 -5.47
C HIS A 61 10.96 3.19 -4.03
N GLU A 62 11.77 4.22 -3.81
CA GLU A 62 12.14 4.71 -2.48
C GLU A 62 10.93 5.16 -1.64
N ASP A 63 9.90 5.68 -2.26
CA ASP A 63 8.67 6.08 -1.58
C ASP A 63 7.78 4.91 -1.15
N HIS A 64 8.20 3.66 -1.43
CA HIS A 64 7.59 2.41 -0.98
C HIS A 64 8.52 1.56 -0.10
N VAL A 65 9.85 1.79 -0.12
CA VAL A 65 10.81 0.93 0.58
C VAL A 65 11.85 1.67 1.43
N ALA A 66 11.91 3.01 1.40
CA ALA A 66 12.98 3.77 2.05
C ALA A 66 13.18 3.43 3.53
N ASP A 67 12.13 3.09 4.25
CA ASP A 67 12.22 2.76 5.68
C ASP A 67 12.50 1.26 5.96
N ILE A 68 12.66 0.40 4.92
CA ILE A 68 12.99 -1.01 5.12
C ILE A 68 14.33 -1.15 5.88
N GLY A 69 15.38 -0.44 5.48
CA GLY A 69 16.65 -0.49 6.18
C GLY A 69 16.56 0.00 7.64
N VAL A 70 15.74 1.02 7.88
CA VAL A 70 15.50 1.53 9.24
C VAL A 70 14.70 0.52 10.07
N LEU A 71 13.71 -0.16 9.48
CA LEU A 71 12.94 -1.23 10.10
C LEU A 71 13.84 -2.43 10.47
N GLN A 72 14.73 -2.84 9.58
CA GLN A 72 15.73 -3.88 9.82
C GLN A 72 16.60 -3.54 11.04
N TYR A 73 17.05 -2.29 11.10
CA TYR A 73 17.85 -1.84 12.23
C TYR A 73 17.04 -1.76 13.53
N ALA A 74 15.78 -1.37 13.46
CA ALA A 74 14.89 -1.37 14.61
C ALA A 74 14.66 -2.79 15.16
N LYS A 75 14.50 -3.80 14.29
CA LYS A 75 14.40 -5.22 14.69
C LYS A 75 15.69 -5.68 15.38
N LEU A 76 16.85 -5.37 14.82
CA LEU A 76 18.16 -5.68 15.42
C LEU A 76 18.32 -5.07 16.81
N VAL A 77 18.01 -3.78 16.97
CA VAL A 77 18.11 -3.09 18.27
C VAL A 77 17.17 -3.71 19.29
N ASN A 78 15.92 -3.99 18.91
CA ASN A 78 14.95 -4.62 19.83
C ASN A 78 15.35 -6.02 20.25
N TYR A 79 15.99 -6.81 19.40
CA TYR A 79 16.55 -8.09 19.76
C TYR A 79 17.59 -7.95 20.90
N TYR A 80 18.59 -7.06 20.73
CA TYR A 80 19.67 -6.92 21.71
C TYR A 80 19.24 -6.22 23.00
N VAL A 81 18.32 -5.26 22.94
CA VAL A 81 17.93 -4.44 24.10
C VAL A 81 16.77 -5.04 24.85
N ASN A 82 15.80 -5.58 24.16
CA ASN A 82 14.51 -6.03 24.72
C ASN A 82 14.33 -7.55 24.68
N GLY A 83 15.28 -8.30 24.09
CA GLY A 83 15.15 -9.74 23.91
C GLY A 83 13.98 -10.13 22.99
N ALA A 84 13.61 -9.23 22.07
CA ALA A 84 12.51 -9.49 21.14
C ALA A 84 12.96 -10.51 20.08
N ASP A 85 12.44 -11.73 20.18
CA ASP A 85 12.75 -12.82 19.27
C ASP A 85 11.96 -12.73 17.95
N GLY A 86 12.47 -13.46 16.94
CA GLY A 86 11.80 -13.69 15.67
C GLY A 86 12.39 -12.91 14.51
N ILE A 87 12.31 -13.56 13.34
CA ILE A 87 12.69 -12.99 12.05
C ILE A 87 11.43 -12.44 11.40
N LEU A 88 11.43 -11.16 11.05
CA LEU A 88 10.30 -10.52 10.35
C LEU A 88 10.35 -10.90 8.86
N PRO A 89 9.33 -11.59 8.32
CA PRO A 89 9.24 -11.85 6.90
C PRO A 89 8.86 -10.56 6.15
N ILE A 90 9.59 -10.29 5.07
CA ILE A 90 9.32 -9.19 4.14
C ILE A 90 9.07 -9.78 2.76
N TYR A 91 7.81 -9.74 2.33
CA TYR A 91 7.39 -10.30 1.05
C TYR A 91 7.64 -9.30 -0.08
N GLY A 92 8.24 -9.80 -1.18
CA GLY A 92 8.51 -8.99 -2.37
C GLY A 92 8.62 -9.85 -3.63
N HIS A 93 8.47 -9.24 -4.81
CA HIS A 93 8.68 -9.94 -6.08
C HIS A 93 10.19 -10.06 -6.40
N VAL A 94 10.56 -11.05 -7.20
CA VAL A 94 11.96 -11.30 -7.60
C VAL A 94 12.34 -10.78 -9.00
N LEU A 95 11.46 -10.00 -9.63
CA LEU A 95 11.74 -9.42 -10.96
C LEU A 95 12.80 -8.31 -10.87
N ASP A 96 12.93 -7.66 -9.75
CA ASP A 96 14.07 -6.84 -9.35
C ASP A 96 14.88 -7.59 -8.30
N LYS A 97 15.98 -8.22 -8.75
CA LYS A 97 16.83 -9.03 -7.88
C LYS A 97 17.63 -8.22 -6.87
N GLU A 98 18.02 -7.01 -7.24
CA GLU A 98 18.78 -6.12 -6.36
C GLU A 98 17.87 -5.59 -5.25
N GLY A 99 16.68 -5.11 -5.58
CA GLY A 99 15.67 -4.70 -4.62
C GLY A 99 15.29 -5.85 -3.67
N PHE A 100 14.98 -7.04 -4.21
CA PHE A 100 14.65 -8.20 -3.39
C PHE A 100 15.78 -8.62 -2.43
N ALA A 101 17.04 -8.54 -2.86
CA ALA A 101 18.18 -8.91 -2.02
C ALA A 101 18.32 -8.02 -0.77
N THR A 102 17.80 -6.79 -0.80
CA THR A 102 17.85 -5.86 0.35
C THR A 102 16.90 -6.24 1.49
N LEU A 103 15.92 -7.11 1.24
CA LEU A 103 14.90 -7.48 2.21
C LEU A 103 15.40 -8.40 3.33
N SER A 104 16.53 -9.09 3.09
CA SER A 104 17.11 -10.00 4.07
C SER A 104 18.22 -9.31 4.87
N HIS A 105 18.11 -9.40 6.19
CA HIS A 105 19.09 -8.93 7.17
C HIS A 105 19.11 -9.90 8.35
N GLU A 106 19.88 -9.65 9.42
CA GLU A 106 19.99 -10.57 10.58
C GLU A 106 18.63 -10.96 11.19
N TYR A 107 17.66 -10.02 11.23
CA TYR A 107 16.32 -10.21 11.85
C TYR A 107 15.17 -9.96 10.88
N THR A 108 15.46 -9.97 9.58
CA THR A 108 14.45 -9.93 8.52
C THR A 108 14.77 -10.95 7.45
N GLU A 109 13.75 -11.52 6.82
CA GLU A 109 13.90 -12.50 5.75
C GLU A 109 13.04 -12.13 4.56
N GLY A 110 13.68 -11.93 3.38
CA GLY A 110 12.97 -11.75 2.13
C GLY A 110 12.23 -13.02 1.73
N LYS A 111 10.92 -12.93 1.58
CA LYS A 111 10.04 -14.00 1.10
C LYS A 111 9.55 -13.64 -0.30
N ALA A 112 9.87 -14.47 -1.28
CA ALA A 112 9.41 -14.24 -2.65
C ALA A 112 7.92 -14.56 -2.78
N TYR A 113 7.15 -13.65 -3.41
CA TYR A 113 5.85 -14.00 -3.98
C TYR A 113 5.94 -14.10 -5.50
N GLN A 114 5.08 -14.94 -6.08
CA GLN A 114 4.93 -15.07 -7.52
C GLN A 114 3.70 -14.30 -7.96
N PRO A 115 3.81 -13.41 -8.97
CA PRO A 115 2.69 -12.53 -9.35
C PRO A 115 1.46 -13.25 -9.92
N ASP A 116 1.62 -14.48 -10.40
CA ASP A 116 0.58 -15.34 -10.98
C ASP A 116 -0.03 -16.33 -9.97
N GLU A 117 0.47 -16.32 -8.73
CA GLU A 117 -0.02 -17.17 -7.64
C GLU A 117 -0.50 -16.30 -6.46
N SER A 118 -1.46 -16.78 -5.70
CA SER A 118 -1.82 -16.15 -4.43
C SER A 118 -0.88 -16.61 -3.31
N VAL A 119 -0.65 -15.74 -2.33
CA VAL A 119 0.11 -16.05 -1.12
C VAL A 119 -0.75 -15.86 0.11
N ASP A 120 -0.63 -16.80 1.06
CA ASP A 120 -1.26 -16.68 2.37
C ASP A 120 -0.27 -16.07 3.37
N ILE A 121 -0.65 -14.94 3.99
CA ILE A 121 0.14 -14.23 5.00
C ILE A 121 -0.75 -14.02 6.24
N GLY A 122 -0.53 -14.80 7.28
CA GLY A 122 -1.41 -14.82 8.46
C GLY A 122 -2.87 -15.12 8.07
N PRO A 123 -3.83 -14.27 8.44
CA PRO A 123 -5.23 -14.45 8.10
C PRO A 123 -5.59 -13.96 6.69
N PHE A 124 -4.63 -13.46 5.91
CA PHE A 124 -4.87 -12.83 4.62
C PHE A 124 -4.44 -13.73 3.46
N GLN A 125 -5.32 -13.87 2.47
CA GLN A 125 -4.95 -14.37 1.15
C GLN A 125 -4.77 -13.17 0.21
N ILE A 126 -3.64 -13.12 -0.49
CA ILE A 126 -3.24 -12.00 -1.34
C ILE A 126 -3.00 -12.49 -2.75
N SER A 127 -3.69 -11.91 -3.72
CA SER A 127 -3.46 -12.09 -5.15
C SER A 127 -2.99 -10.78 -5.77
N PHE A 128 -2.32 -10.87 -6.92
CA PHE A 128 -1.59 -9.77 -7.52
C PHE A 128 -2.09 -9.43 -8.92
N LEU A 129 -1.95 -8.17 -9.29
CA LEU A 129 -2.12 -7.69 -10.66
C LEU A 129 -0.92 -6.81 -11.01
N GLN A 130 -0.17 -7.18 -12.05
CA GLN A 130 0.91 -6.33 -12.54
C GLN A 130 0.36 -5.00 -13.00
N THR A 131 0.98 -3.92 -12.58
CA THR A 131 0.56 -2.54 -12.87
C THR A 131 1.16 -2.03 -14.20
N VAL A 132 0.75 -0.84 -14.61
CA VAL A 132 1.39 -0.07 -15.69
C VAL A 132 2.25 1.00 -15.04
N HIS A 133 3.50 0.65 -14.76
CA HIS A 133 4.47 1.48 -14.07
C HIS A 133 5.87 1.27 -14.65
N PRO A 134 6.81 2.26 -14.58
CA PRO A 134 8.14 2.15 -15.19
C PRO A 134 9.01 0.98 -14.70
N VAL A 135 8.76 0.49 -13.50
CA VAL A 135 9.42 -0.69 -12.92
C VAL A 135 8.41 -1.80 -12.63
N PRO A 136 8.83 -3.06 -12.46
CA PRO A 136 7.93 -4.12 -12.02
C PRO A 136 7.22 -3.72 -10.71
N CYS A 137 5.91 -3.58 -10.78
CA CYS A 137 5.07 -3.17 -9.66
C CYS A 137 3.77 -3.99 -9.67
N PHE A 138 3.23 -4.31 -8.48
CA PHE A 138 2.07 -5.20 -8.33
C PHE A 138 1.05 -4.61 -7.37
N GLY A 139 -0.17 -4.40 -7.87
CA GLY A 139 -1.32 -4.17 -7.02
C GLY A 139 -1.75 -5.47 -6.35
N MET A 140 -2.45 -5.34 -5.24
CA MET A 140 -2.80 -6.42 -4.34
C MET A 140 -4.31 -6.47 -4.11
N ARG A 141 -4.90 -7.65 -4.20
CA ARG A 141 -6.24 -7.95 -3.71
C ARG A 141 -6.09 -8.83 -2.48
N ILE A 142 -6.46 -8.31 -1.32
CA ILE A 142 -6.23 -8.89 0.00
C ILE A 142 -7.58 -9.25 0.60
N THR A 143 -7.80 -10.52 0.94
CA THR A 143 -9.04 -10.97 1.59
C THR A 143 -8.76 -11.76 2.86
N ASP A 144 -9.64 -11.61 3.87
CA ASP A 144 -9.69 -12.44 5.08
C ASP A 144 -10.81 -13.50 5.01
N GLY A 145 -11.39 -13.71 3.81
CA GLY A 145 -12.51 -14.61 3.57
C GLY A 145 -13.88 -13.96 3.75
N GLU A 146 -13.97 -12.85 4.48
CA GLU A 146 -15.22 -12.09 4.72
C GLU A 146 -15.20 -10.73 4.02
N HIS A 147 -14.06 -10.06 4.06
CA HIS A 147 -13.85 -8.71 3.53
C HIS A 147 -12.69 -8.68 2.53
N THR A 148 -12.70 -7.69 1.67
CA THR A 148 -11.68 -7.52 0.63
C THR A 148 -11.21 -6.08 0.55
N VAL A 149 -9.90 -5.89 0.63
CA VAL A 149 -9.19 -4.63 0.31
C VAL A 149 -8.43 -4.82 -1.00
N VAL A 150 -8.53 -3.86 -1.91
CA VAL A 150 -7.67 -3.78 -3.09
C VAL A 150 -6.80 -2.54 -2.97
N TYR A 151 -5.51 -2.71 -3.20
CA TYR A 151 -4.51 -1.66 -3.29
C TYR A 151 -3.89 -1.69 -4.68
N THR A 152 -4.01 -0.59 -5.43
CA THR A 152 -3.48 -0.57 -6.80
C THR A 152 -1.96 -0.47 -6.85
N ALA A 153 -1.31 -0.08 -5.73
CA ALA A 153 0.05 0.43 -5.78
C ALA A 153 0.17 1.55 -6.83
N ASP A 154 1.32 1.76 -7.43
CA ASP A 154 1.55 2.75 -8.46
C ASP A 154 1.16 2.19 -9.83
N SER A 155 0.26 2.84 -10.51
CA SER A 155 -0.23 2.42 -11.82
C SER A 155 -0.89 3.53 -12.59
N SER A 156 -0.67 3.57 -13.89
CA SER A 156 -1.63 4.19 -14.81
C SER A 156 -2.90 3.36 -14.88
N PHE A 157 -3.97 3.96 -15.43
CA PHE A 157 -5.23 3.27 -15.67
C PHE A 157 -5.04 2.07 -16.62
N LYS A 158 -5.71 0.97 -16.30
CA LYS A 158 -5.91 -0.19 -17.17
C LYS A 158 -7.25 -0.84 -16.85
N GLU A 159 -7.91 -1.38 -17.87
CA GLU A 159 -9.25 -1.96 -17.71
C GLU A 159 -9.29 -3.15 -16.74
N GLU A 160 -8.18 -3.89 -16.60
CA GLU A 160 -8.08 -5.04 -15.71
C GLU A 160 -8.25 -4.66 -14.22
N TRP A 161 -8.10 -3.39 -13.86
CA TRP A 161 -8.42 -2.93 -12.51
C TRP A 161 -9.89 -3.13 -12.16
N ILE A 162 -10.79 -3.05 -13.15
CA ILE A 162 -12.24 -3.20 -12.91
C ILE A 162 -12.57 -4.62 -12.42
N PRO A 163 -12.26 -5.71 -13.16
CA PRO A 163 -12.53 -7.05 -12.66
C PRO A 163 -11.69 -7.41 -11.42
N PHE A 164 -10.45 -6.90 -11.32
CA PHE A 164 -9.59 -7.16 -10.16
C PHE A 164 -10.14 -6.55 -8.87
N SER A 165 -10.78 -5.39 -8.96
CA SER A 165 -11.39 -4.69 -7.82
C SER A 165 -12.85 -5.06 -7.58
N GLN A 166 -13.43 -5.98 -8.38
CA GLN A 166 -14.85 -6.29 -8.33
C GLN A 166 -15.36 -6.56 -6.91
N GLY A 167 -16.30 -5.74 -6.46
CA GLY A 167 -17.01 -5.90 -5.19
C GLY A 167 -16.14 -5.73 -3.94
N ALA A 168 -14.96 -5.11 -4.04
CA ALA A 168 -14.11 -4.86 -2.88
C ALA A 168 -14.80 -3.96 -1.85
N ASP A 169 -14.56 -4.22 -0.58
CA ASP A 169 -15.06 -3.37 0.52
C ASP A 169 -14.31 -2.03 0.57
N LEU A 170 -13.00 -2.06 0.26
CA LEU A 170 -12.15 -0.90 0.12
C LEU A 170 -11.27 -1.03 -1.12
N LEU A 171 -11.26 0.00 -1.97
CA LEU A 171 -10.29 0.19 -3.03
C LEU A 171 -9.41 1.38 -2.68
N ILE A 172 -8.10 1.17 -2.56
CA ILE A 172 -7.08 2.20 -2.39
C ILE A 172 -6.42 2.40 -3.73
N THR A 173 -6.62 3.57 -4.35
CA THR A 173 -6.04 3.88 -5.67
C THR A 173 -4.86 4.83 -5.54
N ASP A 174 -3.87 4.64 -6.41
CA ASP A 174 -2.98 5.70 -6.85
C ASP A 174 -3.82 6.91 -7.33
N CYS A 175 -3.48 8.08 -6.88
CA CYS A 175 -4.13 9.33 -7.24
C CYS A 175 -3.12 10.48 -7.22
N ASN A 176 -2.07 10.36 -8.03
CA ASN A 176 -0.99 11.36 -8.07
C ASN A 176 -1.32 12.55 -8.98
N PHE A 177 -2.40 12.44 -9.79
CA PHE A 177 -2.77 13.46 -10.76
C PHE A 177 -4.24 13.90 -10.61
N TYR A 178 -4.48 15.18 -10.94
CA TYR A 178 -5.82 15.76 -11.05
C TYR A 178 -6.47 15.33 -12.37
N ALA A 179 -7.81 15.38 -12.44
CA ALA A 179 -8.60 14.88 -13.57
C ALA A 179 -8.19 15.39 -14.95
N GLU A 180 -7.74 16.64 -15.05
CA GLU A 180 -7.33 17.26 -16.32
C GLU A 180 -5.87 17.01 -16.70
N GLN A 181 -5.13 16.28 -15.84
CA GLN A 181 -3.74 15.95 -16.09
C GLN A 181 -3.62 14.58 -16.76
N ASN A 182 -2.45 14.28 -17.28
CA ASN A 182 -2.13 12.97 -17.85
C ASN A 182 -0.99 12.32 -17.04
N GLY A 183 -1.30 11.28 -16.29
CA GLY A 183 -0.35 10.48 -15.52
C GLY A 183 0.19 9.24 -16.24
N GLU A 184 -0.34 8.91 -17.43
CA GLU A 184 -0.05 7.67 -18.13
C GLU A 184 1.45 7.40 -18.34
N SER A 185 2.18 8.40 -18.86
CA SER A 185 3.61 8.26 -19.12
C SER A 185 4.47 8.19 -17.83
N ALA A 186 3.93 8.68 -16.70
CA ALA A 186 4.58 8.63 -15.41
C ALA A 186 4.23 7.32 -14.65
N GLY A 187 3.25 6.57 -15.11
CA GLY A 187 2.81 5.33 -14.49
C GLY A 187 1.88 5.55 -13.30
N HIS A 188 1.03 6.59 -13.35
CA HIS A 188 0.11 6.96 -12.28
C HIS A 188 -1.28 7.29 -12.79
N MET A 189 -2.28 7.21 -11.90
CA MET A 189 -3.68 7.53 -12.18
C MET A 189 -4.06 8.96 -11.76
N THR A 190 -5.14 9.43 -12.37
CA THR A 190 -5.89 10.61 -11.97
C THR A 190 -7.00 10.23 -10.98
N SER A 191 -7.51 11.23 -10.27
CA SER A 191 -8.71 11.13 -9.42
C SER A 191 -9.93 10.58 -10.17
N LYS A 192 -10.10 11.02 -11.42
CA LYS A 192 -11.21 10.59 -12.30
C LYS A 192 -11.12 9.10 -12.65
N GLU A 193 -9.94 8.61 -13.02
CA GLU A 193 -9.69 7.20 -13.33
C GLU A 193 -9.93 6.31 -12.11
N GLY A 194 -9.49 6.74 -10.91
CA GLY A 194 -9.79 6.05 -9.66
C GLY A 194 -11.30 5.94 -9.40
N GLY A 195 -12.04 7.02 -9.65
CA GLY A 195 -13.51 7.05 -9.57
C GLY A 195 -14.17 6.10 -10.58
N GLU A 196 -13.69 6.07 -11.81
CA GLU A 196 -14.19 5.18 -12.88
C GLU A 196 -14.01 3.70 -12.53
N ILE A 197 -12.83 3.31 -12.04
CA ILE A 197 -12.59 1.94 -11.56
C ILE A 197 -13.56 1.61 -10.43
N ALA A 198 -13.70 2.48 -9.43
CA ALA A 198 -14.55 2.27 -8.27
C ALA A 198 -16.03 2.06 -8.67
N GLN A 199 -16.54 2.86 -9.60
CA GLN A 199 -17.92 2.75 -10.10
C GLN A 199 -18.15 1.44 -10.85
N ASN A 200 -17.27 1.12 -11.80
CA ASN A 200 -17.43 -0.06 -12.66
C ASN A 200 -17.19 -1.37 -11.90
N ALA A 201 -16.26 -1.38 -10.95
CA ALA A 201 -15.99 -2.50 -10.08
C ALA A 201 -17.02 -2.65 -8.93
N LYS A 202 -17.92 -1.69 -8.74
CA LYS A 202 -18.93 -1.69 -7.66
C LYS A 202 -18.30 -1.87 -6.28
N VAL A 203 -17.21 -1.18 -6.03
CA VAL A 203 -16.57 -1.20 -4.69
C VAL A 203 -17.47 -0.49 -3.67
N LYS A 204 -17.31 -0.76 -2.37
CA LYS A 204 -18.11 -0.08 -1.33
C LYS A 204 -17.52 1.26 -0.93
N THR A 205 -16.19 1.35 -0.89
CA THR A 205 -15.46 2.57 -0.52
C THR A 205 -14.25 2.74 -1.42
N LEU A 206 -14.04 3.94 -1.95
CA LEU A 206 -12.83 4.38 -2.65
C LEU A 206 -11.99 5.22 -1.71
N MET A 207 -10.70 4.94 -1.59
CA MET A 207 -9.71 5.78 -0.92
C MET A 207 -8.68 6.26 -1.94
N LEU A 208 -8.60 7.56 -2.16
CA LEU A 208 -7.57 8.19 -2.97
C LEU A 208 -6.30 8.33 -2.13
N SER A 209 -5.20 7.78 -2.60
CA SER A 209 -3.90 7.78 -1.92
C SER A 209 -2.77 8.03 -2.92
N HIS A 210 -1.51 7.92 -2.51
CA HIS A 210 -0.35 8.30 -3.31
C HIS A 210 -0.48 9.73 -3.83
N LEU A 211 -0.84 10.66 -2.90
CA LEU A 211 -1.29 12.02 -3.24
C LEU A 211 -0.14 12.93 -3.68
N PRO A 212 -0.40 13.89 -4.60
CA PRO A 212 0.58 14.90 -4.98
C PRO A 212 0.80 15.91 -3.84
N GLN A 213 2.02 16.48 -3.75
CA GLN A 213 2.37 17.53 -2.79
C GLN A 213 1.98 18.95 -3.27
N TYR A 214 1.29 19.08 -4.38
CA TYR A 214 0.87 20.35 -4.97
C TYR A 214 -0.65 20.40 -5.14
N GLY A 215 -1.17 21.60 -5.30
CA GLY A 215 -2.60 21.84 -5.50
C GLY A 215 -3.44 21.71 -4.21
N ASP A 216 -4.75 21.64 -4.35
CA ASP A 216 -5.69 21.35 -3.25
C ASP A 216 -6.18 19.91 -3.37
N THR A 217 -5.65 19.02 -2.56
CA THR A 217 -6.01 17.59 -2.60
C THR A 217 -7.49 17.31 -2.35
N LYS A 218 -8.27 18.26 -1.79
CA LYS A 218 -9.73 18.12 -1.67
C LYS A 218 -10.41 18.08 -3.02
N GLN A 219 -9.84 18.75 -4.03
CA GLN A 219 -10.35 18.72 -5.40
C GLN A 219 -10.37 17.31 -5.96
N LEU A 220 -9.38 16.46 -5.63
CA LEU A 220 -9.31 15.07 -6.08
C LEU A 220 -10.56 14.27 -5.67
N VAL A 221 -11.09 14.56 -4.47
CA VAL A 221 -12.33 13.91 -3.99
C VAL A 221 -13.54 14.33 -4.79
N GLU A 222 -13.66 15.62 -5.12
CA GLU A 222 -14.78 16.12 -5.90
C GLU A 222 -14.73 15.57 -7.34
N GLU A 223 -13.55 15.52 -7.95
CA GLU A 223 -13.33 14.94 -9.28
C GLU A 223 -13.67 13.43 -9.32
N ALA A 224 -13.25 12.66 -8.31
CA ALA A 224 -13.58 11.23 -8.22
C ALA A 224 -15.10 11.02 -8.04
N LYS A 225 -15.80 11.88 -7.30
CA LYS A 225 -17.26 11.84 -7.12
C LYS A 225 -18.05 12.13 -8.38
N GLU A 226 -17.48 12.77 -9.36
CA GLU A 226 -18.12 12.93 -10.68
C GLU A 226 -18.28 11.57 -11.40
N GLN A 227 -17.42 10.60 -11.09
CA GLN A 227 -17.42 9.27 -11.69
C GLN A 227 -18.00 8.20 -10.78
N TYR A 228 -17.93 8.36 -9.46
CA TYR A 228 -18.29 7.36 -8.48
C TYR A 228 -19.30 7.87 -7.45
N SER A 229 -20.46 7.22 -7.37
CA SER A 229 -21.57 7.62 -6.51
C SER A 229 -21.48 7.11 -5.06
N GLY A 230 -20.49 6.28 -4.76
CA GLY A 230 -20.28 5.71 -3.42
C GLY A 230 -19.45 6.59 -2.50
N THR A 231 -18.92 5.99 -1.45
CA THR A 231 -18.08 6.71 -0.47
C THR A 231 -16.67 6.93 -1.00
N VAL A 232 -16.24 8.18 -1.08
CA VAL A 232 -14.87 8.58 -1.45
C VAL A 232 -14.16 9.14 -0.21
N LEU A 233 -13.03 8.58 0.13
CA LEU A 233 -12.13 9.01 1.20
C LEU A 233 -10.85 9.59 0.59
N LEU A 234 -10.32 10.66 1.18
CA LEU A 234 -8.97 11.13 0.91
C LEU A 234 -8.06 10.55 1.99
N ALA A 235 -6.99 9.88 1.58
CA ALA A 235 -6.02 9.33 2.53
C ALA A 235 -5.39 10.44 3.37
N LYS A 236 -5.25 10.18 4.64
CA LYS A 236 -4.54 11.02 5.61
C LYS A 236 -3.97 10.14 6.72
N GLU A 237 -2.87 10.57 7.31
CA GLU A 237 -2.26 9.86 8.45
C GLU A 237 -3.30 9.58 9.55
N GLY A 238 -3.32 8.35 10.02
CA GLY A 238 -4.21 7.88 11.07
C GLY A 238 -5.66 7.68 10.63
N LEU A 239 -6.00 7.83 9.35
CA LEU A 239 -7.31 7.42 8.87
C LEU A 239 -7.46 5.92 9.07
N ILE A 240 -8.53 5.54 9.78
CA ILE A 240 -8.88 4.14 10.00
C ILE A 240 -10.11 3.81 9.15
N TRP A 241 -9.98 2.76 8.34
CA TRP A 241 -11.10 2.07 7.72
C TRP A 241 -11.29 0.72 8.42
N GLN A 242 -12.53 0.36 8.70
CA GLN A 242 -12.88 -0.90 9.35
C GLN A 242 -14.10 -1.51 8.66
N ALA A 243 -14.00 -2.78 8.31
CA ALA A 243 -15.10 -3.60 7.78
C ALA A 243 -15.84 -4.31 8.91
#